data_5ea4ae022871a1a04e41a2446425db06
#
_entry.id   5ea4ae022871a1a04e41a2446425db06
#
_cell.length_a   1.000
_cell.length_b   1.000
_cell.length_c   1.000
_cell.angle_alpha   90.00
_cell.angle_beta   90.00
_cell.angle_gamma   90.00
#
_symmetry.space_group_name_H-M   'P 1'
#
loop_
_entity.id
_entity.type
_entity.pdbx_description
1 polymer ?
#
loop_
_entity_poly.entity_id
_entity_poly.type
_entity_poly.pdbx_seq_one_letter_code
_entity_poly.pdbx_strand_id
1 'polypeptide(L)'
;MKGVILDIFPDAHIVDITHAVQPFDVFDGALAISQAYSYFPSGTVHLVVVDPGVGTPRRPILVTTERHHFVAPDNGVLSLVYDRETRISTRHITAEHYFLPNRSNTFHGRDIFSPVAANLAKGVSPPNFGDEITDYVRFAAPRPKPADERTLRGIILKVDRFGNLITNIAPQDAPALTNATATGFKITVGGKGPITRICSSYADGAPGETFGVWGSMGFLEIAANRGSAAQLLGAGKGAEVSVMMAG
;
A
#
# COMPACT_ATOMS: atom_id res chain seq x y z
N MET A 1 -13.39 -9.96 -13.73
CA MET A 1 -12.85 -8.62 -14.05
C MET A 1 -12.09 -8.61 -15.37
N LYS A 2 -10.98 -9.35 -15.55
CA LYS A 2 -10.20 -9.39 -16.81
C LYS A 2 -11.05 -9.70 -18.04
N GLY A 3 -11.95 -10.71 -17.97
CA GLY A 3 -12.84 -11.03 -19.09
C GLY A 3 -13.71 -9.85 -19.53
N VAL A 4 -14.24 -9.06 -18.58
CA VAL A 4 -15.04 -7.86 -18.89
C VAL A 4 -14.17 -6.78 -19.56
N ILE A 5 -12.94 -6.60 -19.09
CA ILE A 5 -12.01 -5.63 -19.71
C ILE A 5 -11.72 -6.04 -21.15
N LEU A 6 -11.39 -7.31 -21.39
CA LEU A 6 -11.04 -7.82 -22.71
C LEU A 6 -12.24 -7.86 -23.67
N ASP A 7 -13.48 -8.01 -23.16
CA ASP A 7 -14.70 -7.93 -23.99
C ASP A 7 -14.94 -6.49 -24.49
N ILE A 8 -14.67 -5.48 -23.64
CA ILE A 8 -14.82 -4.06 -24.00
C ILE A 8 -13.64 -3.53 -24.81
N PHE A 9 -12.43 -3.95 -24.44
CA PHE A 9 -11.17 -3.54 -25.08
C PHE A 9 -10.28 -4.77 -25.27
N PRO A 10 -10.44 -5.50 -26.41
CA PRO A 10 -9.70 -6.73 -26.69
C PRO A 10 -8.18 -6.56 -26.71
N ASP A 11 -7.69 -5.38 -27.11
CA ASP A 11 -6.26 -5.06 -27.19
C ASP A 11 -5.67 -4.59 -25.84
N ALA A 12 -6.42 -4.69 -24.74
CA ALA A 12 -5.95 -4.27 -23.42
C ALA A 12 -4.77 -5.13 -22.95
N HIS A 13 -3.66 -4.49 -22.61
CA HIS A 13 -2.52 -5.15 -21.98
C HIS A 13 -2.70 -5.14 -20.45
N ILE A 14 -3.05 -6.29 -19.88
CA ILE A 14 -3.38 -6.40 -18.44
C ILE A 14 -2.20 -7.00 -17.67
N VAL A 15 -1.71 -6.26 -16.68
CA VAL A 15 -0.65 -6.70 -15.78
C VAL A 15 -1.18 -6.73 -14.34
N ASP A 16 -1.04 -7.89 -13.66
CA ASP A 16 -1.41 -8.00 -12.26
C ASP A 16 -0.31 -7.43 -11.36
N ILE A 17 -0.67 -6.48 -10.50
CA ILE A 17 0.22 -6.04 -9.42
C ILE A 17 0.20 -7.08 -8.31
N THR A 18 -0.98 -7.39 -7.78
CA THR A 18 -1.14 -8.42 -6.75
C THR A 18 -2.62 -8.79 -6.58
N HIS A 19 -2.88 -10.04 -6.18
CA HIS A 19 -4.16 -10.51 -5.67
C HIS A 19 -4.02 -11.06 -4.24
N ALA A 20 -2.89 -10.77 -3.58
CA ALA A 20 -2.56 -11.26 -2.24
C ALA A 20 -2.72 -10.20 -1.13
N VAL A 21 -3.53 -9.15 -1.39
CA VAL A 21 -3.93 -8.21 -0.34
C VAL A 21 -4.76 -8.96 0.71
N GLN A 22 -4.47 -8.70 1.99
CA GLN A 22 -5.23 -9.34 3.07
C GLN A 22 -6.73 -8.99 2.95
N PRO A 23 -7.63 -9.96 3.08
CA PRO A 23 -9.07 -9.73 2.99
C PRO A 23 -9.51 -8.57 3.90
N PHE A 24 -10.31 -7.65 3.35
CA PHE A 24 -10.87 -6.47 4.02
C PHE A 24 -9.85 -5.39 4.43
N ASP A 25 -8.57 -5.57 4.18
CA ASP A 25 -7.52 -4.65 4.59
C ASP A 25 -7.26 -3.57 3.53
N VAL A 26 -8.01 -2.47 3.62
CA VAL A 26 -7.87 -1.31 2.73
C VAL A 26 -6.47 -0.70 2.82
N PHE A 27 -5.85 -0.69 4.01
CA PHE A 27 -4.50 -0.15 4.20
C PHE A 27 -3.42 -1.00 3.50
N ASP A 28 -3.54 -2.34 3.54
CA ASP A 28 -2.64 -3.24 2.80
C ASP A 28 -2.77 -3.02 1.28
N GLY A 29 -3.99 -2.78 0.79
CA GLY A 29 -4.23 -2.39 -0.60
C GLY A 29 -3.59 -1.05 -0.96
N ALA A 30 -3.70 -0.05 -0.07
CA ALA A 30 -3.07 1.25 -0.26
C ALA A 30 -1.54 1.15 -0.30
N LEU A 31 -0.93 0.35 0.57
CA LEU A 31 0.50 0.06 0.53
C LEU A 31 0.89 -0.59 -0.81
N ALA A 32 0.16 -1.63 -1.24
CA ALA A 32 0.47 -2.36 -2.45
C ALA A 32 0.46 -1.46 -3.69
N ILE A 33 -0.60 -0.66 -3.89
CA ILE A 33 -0.67 0.23 -5.05
C ILE A 33 0.36 1.35 -4.97
N SER A 34 0.58 1.96 -3.80
CA SER A 34 1.53 3.07 -3.65
C SER A 34 2.97 2.67 -3.94
N GLN A 35 3.33 1.42 -3.74
CA GLN A 35 4.67 0.89 -4.02
C GLN A 35 4.89 0.50 -5.50
N ALA A 36 3.82 0.26 -6.24
CA ALA A 36 3.93 -0.30 -7.59
C ALA A 36 3.65 0.71 -8.71
N TYR A 37 2.66 1.60 -8.54
CA TYR A 37 2.09 2.36 -9.65
C TYR A 37 3.11 3.23 -10.40
N SER A 38 4.06 3.84 -9.70
CA SER A 38 5.04 4.77 -10.27
C SER A 38 6.03 4.12 -11.25
N TYR A 39 6.16 2.78 -11.22
CA TYR A 39 7.00 2.01 -12.14
C TYR A 39 6.31 1.70 -13.48
N PHE A 40 5.01 1.94 -13.56
CA PHE A 40 4.26 1.72 -14.80
C PHE A 40 4.39 2.91 -15.76
N PRO A 41 4.24 2.69 -17.09
CA PRO A 41 4.26 3.75 -18.06
C PRO A 41 3.20 4.83 -17.81
N SER A 42 3.46 6.05 -18.28
CA SER A 42 2.47 7.13 -18.26
C SER A 42 1.22 6.73 -19.06
N GLY A 43 0.04 7.12 -18.59
CA GLY A 43 -1.25 6.74 -19.17
C GLY A 43 -1.79 5.40 -18.66
N THR A 44 -1.06 4.68 -17.79
CA THR A 44 -1.58 3.43 -17.22
C THR A 44 -2.83 3.67 -16.39
N VAL A 45 -3.82 2.80 -16.58
CA VAL A 45 -5.04 2.74 -15.77
C VAL A 45 -4.88 1.66 -14.70
N HIS A 46 -4.80 2.08 -13.45
CA HIS A 46 -4.73 1.19 -12.29
C HIS A 46 -6.13 0.87 -11.78
N LEU A 47 -6.50 -0.39 -11.81
CA LEU A 47 -7.75 -0.91 -11.26
C LEU A 47 -7.50 -1.46 -9.86
N VAL A 48 -7.95 -0.72 -8.82
CA VAL A 48 -7.63 -1.02 -7.41
C VAL A 48 -8.92 -1.36 -6.67
N VAL A 49 -9.14 -2.65 -6.40
CA VAL A 49 -10.39 -3.11 -5.77
C VAL A 49 -10.09 -3.90 -4.50
N VAL A 50 -10.05 -3.19 -3.38
CA VAL A 50 -10.13 -3.72 -2.02
C VAL A 50 -11.32 -3.04 -1.38
N ASP A 51 -12.45 -3.73 -1.34
CA ASP A 51 -13.75 -3.10 -1.15
C ASP A 51 -14.63 -3.83 -0.13
N PRO A 52 -14.31 -3.73 1.18
CA PRO A 52 -15.16 -4.27 2.24
C PRO A 52 -16.55 -3.62 2.30
N GLY A 53 -16.72 -2.44 1.68
CA GLY A 53 -17.96 -1.69 1.60
C GLY A 53 -18.74 -1.89 0.30
N VAL A 54 -18.49 -2.96 -0.47
CA VAL A 54 -19.24 -3.25 -1.69
C VAL A 54 -20.76 -3.33 -1.41
N GLY A 55 -21.57 -2.69 -2.27
CA GLY A 55 -23.03 -2.64 -2.10
C GLY A 55 -23.54 -1.61 -1.08
N THR A 56 -22.67 -0.88 -0.41
CA THR A 56 -23.03 0.28 0.44
C THR A 56 -23.03 1.58 -0.35
N PRO A 57 -23.47 2.73 0.22
CA PRO A 57 -23.44 4.03 -0.44
C PRO A 57 -22.05 4.60 -0.78
N ARG A 58 -20.93 3.85 -0.51
CA ARG A 58 -19.59 4.31 -0.91
C ARG A 58 -19.53 4.55 -2.42
N ARG A 59 -18.91 5.65 -2.83
CA ARG A 59 -18.81 6.07 -4.24
C ARG A 59 -17.79 5.23 -5.01
N PRO A 60 -18.03 4.88 -6.29
CA PRO A 60 -16.96 4.54 -7.21
C PRO A 60 -16.27 5.84 -7.67
N ILE A 61 -14.93 5.85 -7.71
CA ILE A 61 -14.17 7.03 -8.09
C ILE A 61 -13.15 6.73 -9.19
N LEU A 62 -12.91 7.76 -10.01
CA LEU A 62 -11.84 7.86 -10.98
C LEU A 62 -10.90 8.96 -10.52
N VAL A 63 -9.65 8.61 -10.27
CA VAL A 63 -8.59 9.56 -9.92
C VAL A 63 -7.64 9.70 -11.08
N THR A 64 -7.37 10.93 -11.49
CA THR A 64 -6.40 11.27 -12.52
C THR A 64 -5.26 12.06 -11.89
N THR A 65 -4.05 11.61 -12.12
CA THR A 65 -2.81 12.32 -11.77
C THR A 65 -2.11 12.80 -13.06
N GLU A 66 -0.94 13.37 -12.92
CA GLU A 66 -0.18 13.82 -14.10
C GLU A 66 0.19 12.65 -15.05
N ARG A 67 0.42 11.45 -14.50
CA ARG A 67 0.92 10.30 -15.26
C ARG A 67 -0.02 9.11 -15.31
N HIS A 68 -0.93 8.97 -14.38
CA HIS A 68 -1.70 7.74 -14.17
C HIS A 68 -3.17 8.01 -13.92
N HIS A 69 -3.98 6.99 -14.14
CA HIS A 69 -5.38 6.94 -13.75
C HIS A 69 -5.63 5.81 -12.75
N PHE A 70 -6.55 6.01 -11.83
CA PHE A 70 -6.93 4.99 -10.84
C PHE A 70 -8.45 4.88 -10.79
N VAL A 71 -8.95 3.67 -10.91
CA VAL A 71 -10.37 3.33 -10.76
C VAL A 71 -10.51 2.50 -9.49
N ALA A 72 -11.24 3.01 -8.50
CA ALA A 72 -11.27 2.43 -7.16
C ALA A 72 -12.58 2.75 -6.41
N PRO A 73 -12.90 2.04 -5.31
CA PRO A 73 -13.87 2.50 -4.33
C PRO A 73 -13.34 3.70 -3.54
N ASP A 74 -14.23 4.64 -3.20
CA ASP A 74 -13.94 5.77 -2.32
C ASP A 74 -13.95 5.34 -0.85
N ASN A 75 -12.92 4.63 -0.44
CA ASN A 75 -12.76 4.06 0.91
C ASN A 75 -11.37 4.29 1.51
N GLY A 76 -10.58 5.15 0.87
CA GLY A 76 -9.23 5.47 1.31
C GLY A 76 -8.13 4.60 0.71
N VAL A 77 -8.42 3.59 -0.12
CA VAL A 77 -7.39 2.72 -0.73
C VAL A 77 -6.35 3.49 -1.56
N LEU A 78 -6.67 4.71 -2.01
CA LEU A 78 -5.74 5.57 -2.74
C LEU A 78 -5.04 6.62 -1.85
N SER A 79 -5.23 6.60 -0.52
CA SER A 79 -4.68 7.63 0.39
C SER A 79 -3.18 7.83 0.25
N LEU A 80 -2.41 6.75 0.12
CA LEU A 80 -0.96 6.80 -0.04
C LEU A 80 -0.51 7.22 -1.46
N VAL A 81 -1.38 7.12 -2.45
CA VAL A 81 -1.17 7.72 -3.78
C VAL A 81 -1.35 9.23 -3.68
N TYR A 82 -2.41 9.68 -3.01
CA TYR A 82 -2.66 11.11 -2.80
C TYR A 82 -1.52 11.83 -2.06
N ASP A 83 -0.82 11.13 -1.16
CA ASP A 83 0.32 11.71 -0.42
C ASP A 83 1.57 11.90 -1.30
N ARG A 84 1.65 11.21 -2.44
CA ARG A 84 2.80 11.25 -3.37
C ARG A 84 2.56 12.15 -4.59
N GLU A 85 1.31 12.37 -4.95
CA GLU A 85 0.93 13.10 -6.15
C GLU A 85 0.58 14.56 -5.84
N THR A 86 1.09 15.48 -6.65
CA THR A 86 0.88 16.92 -6.45
C THR A 86 -0.31 17.48 -7.23
N ARG A 87 -0.70 16.80 -8.33
CA ARG A 87 -1.81 17.20 -9.18
C ARG A 87 -2.79 16.04 -9.28
N ILE A 88 -3.95 16.21 -8.64
CA ILE A 88 -4.98 15.19 -8.53
C ILE A 88 -6.32 15.80 -8.92
N SER A 89 -7.05 15.13 -9.82
CA SER A 89 -8.47 15.34 -10.05
C SER A 89 -9.21 14.05 -9.70
N THR A 90 -10.17 14.12 -8.81
CA THR A 90 -10.99 12.97 -8.39
C THR A 90 -12.41 13.18 -8.85
N ARG A 91 -13.00 12.17 -9.52
CA ARG A 91 -14.37 12.20 -10.03
C ARG A 91 -15.21 11.11 -9.40
N HIS A 92 -16.45 11.44 -9.04
CA HIS A 92 -17.44 10.43 -8.71
C HIS A 92 -17.96 9.81 -10.02
N ILE A 93 -17.81 8.50 -10.17
CA ILE A 93 -18.27 7.79 -11.36
C ILE A 93 -19.78 7.60 -11.28
N THR A 94 -20.53 8.34 -12.10
CA THR A 94 -22.00 8.35 -12.14
C THR A 94 -22.55 7.97 -13.50
N ALA A 95 -21.72 7.86 -14.52
CA ALA A 95 -22.12 7.54 -15.89
C ALA A 95 -22.45 6.05 -16.04
N GLU A 96 -23.65 5.66 -15.62
CA GLU A 96 -24.11 4.26 -15.54
C GLU A 96 -24.14 3.53 -16.89
N HIS A 97 -24.17 4.24 -18.01
CA HIS A 97 -24.09 3.64 -19.35
C HIS A 97 -22.76 2.97 -19.68
N TYR A 98 -21.69 3.23 -18.86
CA TYR A 98 -20.44 2.50 -18.92
C TYR A 98 -20.42 1.25 -18.01
N PHE A 99 -21.43 1.02 -17.18
CA PHE A 99 -21.51 -0.15 -16.30
C PHE A 99 -22.10 -1.36 -17.02
N LEU A 100 -21.91 -2.55 -16.47
CA LEU A 100 -22.66 -3.71 -16.98
C LEU A 100 -24.15 -3.55 -16.68
N PRO A 101 -25.05 -3.98 -17.62
CA PRO A 101 -26.50 -3.80 -17.46
C PRO A 101 -27.08 -4.46 -16.20
N ASN A 102 -26.58 -5.65 -15.83
CA ASN A 102 -27.03 -6.44 -14.69
C ASN A 102 -26.03 -6.33 -13.54
N ARG A 103 -26.11 -5.23 -12.79
CA ARG A 103 -25.19 -4.97 -11.66
C ARG A 103 -25.54 -5.81 -10.44
N SER A 104 -24.58 -6.53 -9.90
CA SER A 104 -24.67 -7.20 -8.61
C SER A 104 -24.29 -6.24 -7.49
N ASN A 105 -24.98 -6.28 -6.37
CA ASN A 105 -24.62 -5.50 -5.19
C ASN A 105 -23.35 -6.03 -4.47
N THR A 106 -22.81 -7.16 -4.89
CA THR A 106 -21.67 -7.80 -4.23
C THR A 106 -20.42 -7.91 -5.10
N PHE A 107 -20.49 -7.47 -6.37
CA PHE A 107 -19.35 -7.57 -7.28
C PHE A 107 -19.16 -6.33 -8.16
N HIS A 108 -19.08 -5.15 -7.55
CA HIS A 108 -18.83 -3.90 -8.26
C HIS A 108 -17.47 -3.90 -8.99
N GLY A 109 -16.50 -4.69 -8.54
CA GLY A 109 -15.24 -4.91 -9.25
C GLY A 109 -15.44 -5.35 -10.70
N ARG A 110 -16.38 -6.26 -10.92
CA ARG A 110 -16.77 -6.76 -12.24
C ARG A 110 -17.70 -5.79 -12.99
N ASP A 111 -18.72 -5.26 -12.29
CA ASP A 111 -19.88 -4.64 -12.93
C ASP A 111 -19.73 -3.13 -13.12
N ILE A 112 -18.87 -2.48 -12.33
CA ILE A 112 -18.63 -1.03 -12.34
C ILE A 112 -17.17 -0.72 -12.68
N PHE A 113 -16.22 -1.18 -11.85
CA PHE A 113 -14.83 -0.74 -11.95
C PHE A 113 -14.13 -1.28 -13.19
N SER A 114 -14.35 -2.55 -13.56
CA SER A 114 -13.73 -3.14 -14.74
C SER A 114 -14.19 -2.51 -16.05
N PRO A 115 -15.51 -2.30 -16.29
CA PRO A 115 -15.96 -1.63 -17.51
C PRO A 115 -15.50 -0.17 -17.60
N VAL A 116 -15.48 0.57 -16.49
CA VAL A 116 -14.97 1.95 -16.45
C VAL A 116 -13.48 1.96 -16.79
N ALA A 117 -12.67 1.09 -16.18
CA ALA A 117 -11.25 1.01 -16.48
C ALA A 117 -10.98 0.65 -17.95
N ALA A 118 -11.77 -0.25 -18.53
CA ALA A 118 -11.66 -0.64 -19.94
C ALA A 118 -12.00 0.52 -20.89
N ASN A 119 -13.10 1.22 -20.66
CA ASN A 119 -13.49 2.37 -21.48
C ASN A 119 -12.48 3.53 -21.36
N LEU A 120 -11.96 3.78 -20.16
CA LEU A 120 -10.91 4.76 -19.94
C LEU A 120 -9.63 4.40 -20.71
N ALA A 121 -9.18 3.14 -20.63
CA ALA A 121 -8.02 2.64 -21.36
C ALA A 121 -8.22 2.67 -22.89
N LYS A 122 -9.47 2.53 -23.37
CA LYS A 122 -9.86 2.67 -24.79
C LYS A 122 -9.87 4.12 -25.27
N GLY A 123 -9.71 5.12 -24.37
CA GLY A 123 -9.58 6.54 -24.71
C GLY A 123 -10.80 7.39 -24.36
N VAL A 124 -11.77 6.87 -23.61
CA VAL A 124 -12.86 7.71 -23.09
C VAL A 124 -12.28 8.73 -22.11
N SER A 125 -12.62 10.01 -22.34
CA SER A 125 -12.09 11.10 -21.50
C SER A 125 -12.62 11.05 -20.06
N PRO A 126 -11.79 11.29 -19.03
CA PRO A 126 -12.18 11.26 -17.62
C PRO A 126 -13.46 12.05 -17.26
N PRO A 127 -13.72 13.27 -17.81
CA PRO A 127 -14.96 14.00 -17.54
C PRO A 127 -16.25 13.27 -17.92
N ASN A 128 -16.18 12.31 -18.85
CA ASN A 128 -17.37 11.56 -19.28
C ASN A 128 -17.87 10.55 -18.25
N PHE A 129 -17.08 10.27 -17.20
CA PHE A 129 -17.47 9.31 -16.16
C PHE A 129 -18.22 9.94 -15.00
N GLY A 130 -18.16 11.26 -14.84
CA GLY A 130 -18.89 12.00 -13.81
C GLY A 130 -18.18 13.26 -13.34
N ASP A 131 -18.81 13.96 -12.39
CA ASP A 131 -18.34 15.25 -11.90
C ASP A 131 -17.14 15.13 -10.96
N GLU A 132 -16.34 16.19 -10.92
CA GLU A 132 -15.22 16.31 -10.00
C GLU A 132 -15.70 16.53 -8.57
N ILE A 133 -15.03 15.88 -7.61
CA ILE A 133 -15.31 15.95 -6.19
C ILE A 133 -14.04 16.27 -5.41
N THR A 134 -14.19 16.91 -4.25
CA THR A 134 -13.07 17.26 -3.35
C THR A 134 -13.15 16.59 -1.99
N ASP A 135 -14.28 15.96 -1.67
CA ASP A 135 -14.62 15.34 -0.39
C ASP A 135 -14.40 13.81 -0.37
N TYR A 136 -13.47 13.32 -1.18
CA TYR A 136 -13.12 11.91 -1.22
C TYR A 136 -12.40 11.44 0.05
N VAL A 137 -12.54 10.16 0.37
CA VAL A 137 -12.01 9.57 1.61
C VAL A 137 -10.47 9.49 1.58
N ARG A 138 -9.86 10.03 2.64
CA ARG A 138 -8.41 9.92 2.91
C ARG A 138 -8.18 9.51 4.35
N PHE A 139 -7.19 8.66 4.57
CA PHE A 139 -6.62 8.42 5.89
C PHE A 139 -5.14 8.84 5.92
N ALA A 140 -4.66 9.24 7.07
CA ALA A 140 -3.24 9.49 7.27
C ALA A 140 -2.51 8.16 7.53
N ALA A 141 -1.35 7.95 6.88
CA ALA A 141 -0.48 6.84 7.25
C ALA A 141 -0.04 6.97 8.71
N PRO A 142 -0.03 5.88 9.49
CA PRO A 142 0.46 5.91 10.84
C PRO A 142 1.95 6.31 10.85
N ARG A 143 2.29 7.37 11.59
CA ARG A 143 3.68 7.84 11.73
C ARG A 143 4.26 7.38 13.06
N PRO A 144 5.58 7.11 13.13
CA PRO A 144 6.22 6.84 14.38
C PRO A 144 6.21 8.12 15.26
N LYS A 145 6.28 7.93 16.58
CA LYS A 145 6.22 9.04 17.55
C LYS A 145 7.40 8.93 18.52
N PRO A 146 8.06 10.05 18.88
CA PRO A 146 8.98 10.06 20.02
C PRO A 146 8.23 9.65 21.29
N ALA A 147 8.80 8.73 22.05
CA ALA A 147 8.32 8.40 23.40
C ALA A 147 9.07 9.21 24.46
N ASP A 148 10.35 9.47 24.22
CA ASP A 148 11.25 10.33 24.98
C ASP A 148 12.38 10.84 24.06
N GLU A 149 13.39 11.50 24.63
CA GLU A 149 14.53 12.07 23.86
C GLU A 149 15.35 11.04 23.09
N ARG A 150 15.27 9.76 23.46
CA ARG A 150 16.10 8.69 22.93
C ARG A 150 15.30 7.53 22.33
N THR A 151 14.00 7.53 22.50
CA THR A 151 13.12 6.41 22.12
C THR A 151 12.10 6.83 21.10
N LEU A 152 12.15 6.19 19.94
CA LEU A 152 11.13 6.31 18.89
C LEU A 152 10.20 5.08 18.93
N ARG A 153 8.89 5.29 18.94
CA ARG A 153 7.88 4.22 18.84
C ARG A 153 7.22 4.23 17.49
N GLY A 154 7.23 3.09 16.85
CA GLY A 154 6.51 2.77 15.63
C GLY A 154 5.63 1.55 15.81
N ILE A 155 5.06 1.09 14.71
CA ILE A 155 4.24 -0.12 14.62
C ILE A 155 4.63 -0.95 13.40
N ILE A 156 4.29 -2.23 13.43
CA ILE A 156 4.35 -3.10 12.25
C ILE A 156 3.15 -2.80 11.35
N LEU A 157 3.41 -2.35 10.14
CA LEU A 157 2.40 -2.07 9.11
C LEU A 157 1.91 -3.36 8.45
N LYS A 158 2.86 -4.27 8.17
CA LYS A 158 2.62 -5.48 7.39
C LYS A 158 3.62 -6.55 7.75
N VAL A 159 3.21 -7.80 7.65
CA VAL A 159 4.10 -8.97 7.57
C VAL A 159 4.13 -9.40 6.11
N ASP A 160 5.32 -9.47 5.51
CA ASP A 160 5.46 -9.94 4.15
C ASP A 160 5.37 -11.48 4.04
N ARG A 161 5.41 -12.00 2.81
CA ARG A 161 5.31 -13.45 2.57
C ARG A 161 6.50 -14.27 3.11
N PHE A 162 7.62 -13.62 3.39
CA PHE A 162 8.82 -14.25 3.97
C PHE A 162 8.82 -14.18 5.50
N GLY A 163 7.87 -13.44 6.09
CA GLY A 163 7.76 -13.21 7.52
C GLY A 163 8.60 -12.03 8.02
N ASN A 164 9.04 -11.15 7.13
CA ASN A 164 9.65 -9.89 7.54
C ASN A 164 8.57 -8.94 8.08
N LEU A 165 8.92 -8.18 9.10
CA LEU A 165 8.05 -7.23 9.78
C LEU A 165 8.35 -5.82 9.27
N ILE A 166 7.49 -5.30 8.38
CA ILE A 166 7.64 -3.97 7.79
C ILE A 166 7.07 -2.95 8.77
N THR A 167 7.92 -2.03 9.23
CA THR A 167 7.53 -0.99 10.20
C THR A 167 7.01 0.26 9.49
N ASN A 168 6.52 1.23 10.26
CA ASN A 168 6.22 2.58 9.79
C ASN A 168 7.38 3.58 10.01
N ILE A 169 8.58 3.10 10.32
CA ILE A 169 9.76 3.93 10.59
C ILE A 169 10.52 4.12 9.28
N ALA A 170 10.65 5.36 8.82
CA ALA A 170 11.41 5.71 7.63
C ALA A 170 12.81 6.23 8.00
N PRO A 171 13.78 6.30 7.07
CA PRO A 171 15.14 6.77 7.33
C PRO A 171 15.23 8.13 8.01
N GLN A 172 14.34 9.06 7.66
CA GLN A 172 14.28 10.40 8.27
C GLN A 172 13.82 10.38 9.73
N ASP A 173 13.09 9.34 10.17
CA ASP A 173 12.62 9.20 11.54
C ASP A 173 13.71 8.64 12.47
N ALA A 174 14.66 7.90 11.91
CA ALA A 174 15.78 7.28 12.65
C ALA A 174 17.09 7.40 11.85
N PRO A 175 17.60 8.61 11.58
CA PRO A 175 18.76 8.85 10.72
C PRO A 175 20.04 8.15 11.21
N ALA A 176 20.19 7.97 12.51
CA ALA A 176 21.33 7.26 13.09
C ALA A 176 21.38 5.77 12.72
N LEU A 177 20.27 5.17 12.28
CA LEU A 177 20.21 3.76 11.85
C LEU A 177 20.44 3.59 10.34
N THR A 178 20.65 4.65 9.58
CA THR A 178 20.77 4.56 8.11
C THR A 178 22.12 3.96 7.67
N ASN A 179 23.09 3.89 8.56
CA ASN A 179 24.36 3.25 8.31
C ASN A 179 24.36 1.80 8.84
N ALA A 180 24.78 0.84 8.02
CA ALA A 180 24.93 -0.56 8.40
C ALA A 180 26.00 -0.79 9.52
N THR A 181 26.85 0.21 9.78
CA THR A 181 27.80 0.21 10.91
C THR A 181 27.24 0.91 12.15
N ALA A 182 25.95 1.26 12.17
CA ALA A 182 25.32 1.89 13.32
C ALA A 182 25.46 0.99 14.57
N THR A 183 25.86 1.60 15.66
CA THR A 183 26.02 0.98 16.98
C THR A 183 25.32 1.82 18.04
N GLY A 184 25.16 1.29 19.24
CA GLY A 184 24.56 2.05 20.33
C GLY A 184 23.05 2.25 20.19
N PHE A 185 22.36 1.30 19.58
CA PHE A 185 20.89 1.29 19.53
C PHE A 185 20.34 -0.09 19.95
N LYS A 186 19.07 -0.11 20.30
CA LYS A 186 18.30 -1.33 20.57
C LYS A 186 16.92 -1.20 19.93
N ILE A 187 16.51 -2.20 19.15
CA ILE A 187 15.15 -2.29 18.62
C ILE A 187 14.45 -3.44 19.36
N THR A 188 13.23 -3.20 19.80
CA THR A 188 12.35 -4.23 20.35
C THR A 188 11.04 -4.26 19.57
N VAL A 189 10.46 -5.45 19.43
CA VAL A 189 9.16 -5.66 18.77
C VAL A 189 8.24 -6.41 19.72
N GLY A 190 7.11 -5.81 20.09
CA GLY A 190 6.20 -6.39 21.08
C GLY A 190 6.87 -6.72 22.42
N GLY A 191 7.88 -5.94 22.82
CA GLY A 191 8.68 -6.17 24.03
C GLY A 191 9.76 -7.25 23.90
N LYS A 192 9.90 -7.91 22.74
CA LYS A 192 10.93 -8.92 22.47
C LYS A 192 12.14 -8.32 21.75
N GLY A 193 13.27 -8.88 21.92
CA GLY A 193 14.58 -8.44 21.45
C GLY A 193 15.60 -8.49 22.57
N PRO A 194 16.67 -7.68 22.58
CA PRO A 194 16.90 -6.56 21.65
C PRO A 194 17.53 -7.00 20.32
N ILE A 195 17.19 -6.27 19.26
CA ILE A 195 17.86 -6.31 17.97
C ILE A 195 18.85 -5.15 17.96
N THR A 196 20.12 -5.42 17.71
CA THR A 196 21.21 -4.44 17.83
C THR A 196 22.03 -4.30 16.56
N ARG A 197 21.54 -4.90 15.45
CA ARG A 197 22.24 -4.90 14.17
C ARG A 197 21.32 -4.40 13.05
N ILE A 198 21.88 -3.54 12.21
CA ILE A 198 21.32 -3.18 10.90
C ILE A 198 22.19 -3.85 9.84
N CYS A 199 21.58 -4.54 8.91
CA CYS A 199 22.24 -5.18 7.78
C CYS A 199 21.99 -4.42 6.48
N SER A 200 22.90 -4.52 5.54
CA SER A 200 22.73 -3.95 4.19
C SER A 200 21.82 -4.82 3.32
N SER A 201 21.78 -6.12 3.59
CA SER A 201 20.96 -7.10 2.89
C SER A 201 20.47 -8.21 3.82
N TYR A 202 19.49 -8.98 3.38
CA TYR A 202 18.96 -10.11 4.15
C TYR A 202 19.99 -11.23 4.37
N ALA A 203 20.99 -11.34 3.47
CA ALA A 203 22.03 -12.38 3.55
C ALA A 203 23.12 -12.08 4.57
N ASP A 204 23.25 -10.83 5.02
CA ASP A 204 24.30 -10.41 5.96
C ASP A 204 24.02 -10.81 7.42
N GLY A 205 22.76 -11.16 7.75
CA GLY A 205 22.40 -11.70 9.06
C GLY A 205 22.87 -13.15 9.23
N ALA A 206 23.20 -13.56 10.45
CA ALA A 206 23.44 -14.97 10.76
C ALA A 206 22.13 -15.79 10.63
N PRO A 207 22.20 -17.08 10.30
CA PRO A 207 21.01 -17.92 10.24
C PRO A 207 20.22 -17.91 11.57
N GLY A 208 18.93 -17.58 11.51
CA GLY A 208 18.07 -17.49 12.69
C GLY A 208 18.23 -16.22 13.54
N GLU A 209 19.17 -15.34 13.21
CA GLU A 209 19.31 -14.01 13.82
C GLU A 209 18.23 -13.08 13.28
N THR A 210 17.64 -12.26 14.16
CA THR A 210 16.77 -11.14 13.77
C THR A 210 17.59 -9.85 13.71
N PHE A 211 17.43 -9.08 12.64
CA PHE A 211 18.14 -7.83 12.40
C PHE A 211 17.24 -6.81 11.72
N GLY A 212 17.64 -5.54 11.74
CA GLY A 212 17.01 -4.50 10.94
C GLY A 212 17.63 -4.42 9.55
N VAL A 213 16.81 -4.07 8.56
CA VAL A 213 17.24 -3.74 7.20
C VAL A 213 16.35 -2.64 6.64
N TRP A 214 16.91 -1.73 5.84
CA TRP A 214 16.11 -0.74 5.13
C TRP A 214 15.55 -1.36 3.86
N GLY A 215 14.23 -1.63 3.89
CA GLY A 215 13.56 -2.30 2.80
C GLY A 215 13.26 -1.42 1.60
N SER A 216 12.90 -2.04 0.48
CA SER A 216 12.56 -1.37 -0.78
C SER A 216 11.31 -0.48 -0.69
N MET A 217 10.48 -0.67 0.32
CA MET A 217 9.32 0.18 0.62
C MET A 217 9.70 1.51 1.28
N GLY A 218 10.99 1.72 1.59
CA GLY A 218 11.47 2.91 2.28
C GLY A 218 11.22 2.90 3.79
N PHE A 219 10.97 1.73 4.37
CA PHE A 219 10.78 1.54 5.81
C PHE A 219 11.83 0.61 6.40
N LEU A 220 12.07 0.77 7.71
CA LEU A 220 12.81 -0.21 8.47
C LEU A 220 12.02 -1.51 8.52
N GLU A 221 12.64 -2.59 8.14
CA GLU A 221 12.11 -3.95 8.23
C GLU A 221 12.87 -4.73 9.30
N ILE A 222 12.19 -5.55 10.06
CA ILE A 222 12.81 -6.53 10.93
C ILE A 222 12.73 -7.87 10.22
N ALA A 223 13.90 -8.41 9.92
CA ALA A 223 14.06 -9.61 9.10
C ALA A 223 14.84 -10.70 9.83
N ALA A 224 14.84 -11.90 9.28
CA ALA A 224 15.69 -13.00 9.72
C ALA A 224 16.27 -13.72 8.50
N ASN A 225 17.58 -14.01 8.52
CA ASN A 225 18.21 -14.76 7.44
C ASN A 225 17.67 -16.20 7.41
N ARG A 226 17.08 -16.60 6.28
CA ARG A 226 16.46 -17.92 6.05
C ARG A 226 15.43 -18.30 7.11
N GLY A 227 14.72 -17.31 7.67
CA GLY A 227 13.71 -17.51 8.71
C GLY A 227 12.62 -16.44 8.67
N SER A 228 11.61 -16.59 9.51
CA SER A 228 10.53 -15.63 9.69
C SER A 228 10.73 -14.84 10.98
N ALA A 229 11.02 -13.55 10.84
CA ALA A 229 11.12 -12.66 12.01
C ALA A 229 9.80 -12.60 12.78
N ALA A 230 8.66 -12.64 12.06
CA ALA A 230 7.34 -12.69 12.67
C ALA A 230 7.14 -13.90 13.59
N GLN A 231 7.60 -15.09 13.17
CA GLN A 231 7.53 -16.30 13.99
C GLN A 231 8.49 -16.25 15.16
N LEU A 232 9.76 -15.86 14.92
CA LEU A 232 10.80 -15.80 15.95
C LEU A 232 10.44 -14.83 17.07
N LEU A 233 9.85 -13.68 16.72
CA LEU A 233 9.44 -12.66 17.67
C LEU A 233 7.99 -12.83 18.14
N GLY A 234 7.21 -13.74 17.52
CA GLY A 234 5.77 -13.90 17.80
C GLY A 234 5.02 -12.58 17.66
N ALA A 235 5.35 -11.80 16.63
CA ALA A 235 4.81 -10.47 16.38
C ALA A 235 4.16 -10.41 15.01
N GLY A 236 3.20 -9.49 14.85
CA GLY A 236 2.46 -9.30 13.62
C GLY A 236 2.05 -7.84 13.40
N LYS A 237 1.17 -7.62 12.43
CA LYS A 237 0.63 -6.30 12.12
C LYS A 237 0.05 -5.64 13.39
N GLY A 238 0.36 -4.35 13.59
CA GLY A 238 -0.05 -3.56 14.75
C GLY A 238 0.84 -3.71 15.98
N ALA A 239 1.77 -4.67 16.02
CA ALA A 239 2.73 -4.78 17.12
C ALA A 239 3.60 -3.52 17.23
N GLU A 240 3.84 -3.06 18.46
CA GLU A 240 4.72 -1.93 18.72
C GLU A 240 6.18 -2.27 18.38
N VAL A 241 6.85 -1.30 17.76
CA VAL A 241 8.30 -1.32 17.54
C VAL A 241 8.90 -0.15 18.29
N SER A 242 9.85 -0.42 19.17
CA SER A 242 10.58 0.62 19.90
C SER A 242 12.04 0.63 19.45
N VAL A 243 12.52 1.80 19.04
CA VAL A 243 13.93 2.06 18.70
C VAL A 243 14.50 2.97 19.76
N MET A 244 15.44 2.46 20.56
CA MET A 244 16.13 3.21 21.62
C MET A 244 17.56 3.47 21.19
N MET A 245 18.00 4.72 21.25
CA MET A 245 19.38 5.13 21.00
C MET A 245 20.15 5.15 22.31
N ALA A 246 21.39 4.65 22.30
CA ALA A 246 22.29 4.82 23.43
C ALA A 246 22.65 6.31 23.59
N GLY A 247 22.90 6.72 24.83
CA GLY A 247 23.34 8.08 25.13
C GLY A 247 24.83 8.27 24.85
#